data_8f52c9e3c049ea55318eed8c7b452834
#
_entry.id   8f52c9e3c049ea55318eed8c7b452834
#
_cell.length_a   1.000
_cell.length_b   1.000
_cell.length_c   1.000
_cell.angle_alpha   90.00
_cell.angle_beta   90.00
_cell.angle_gamma   90.00
#
_symmetry.space_group_name_H-M   'P 1'
#
loop_
_entity.id
_entity.type
_entity.pdbx_description
1 polymer ?
#
loop_
_entity_poly.entity_id
_entity_poly.type
_entity_poly.pdbx_seq_one_letter_code
_entity_poly.pdbx_strand_id
1 'polypeptide(L)'
;MTFSLRSFRSLARGLLLAGLLSSAAIGTQAQTAADQPGKGVKVYPLQSNIAEETFQALLVTKALEQLGYDVQPIREVEYTAAHLAIANGDATFLASHWDRLHESFYQNSGGDAKLWREGIYSPGALQGYLIDKKTADAHQITHIGQLKDPAIAKLFDTDGDGKANLTGCNPGWGCEKAIESHLDQFQLRGSIQHVQGNYSALIADTITRYQQGQPVFYYTWTPYWVSNVMKPGKDVVWLEVPKTQAAAGAESTVLPNGKDYGFIVNNQHIMANRAFIEANPAAAKLFSVMQLPVANINTQNMAMFNGANKRSDIEKHANGWIKAHQRLFDSWLDQARAAAR
;
A
#
# COMPACT_ATOMS: atom_id res chain seq x y z
N MET A 1 57.56 76.53 -31.68
CA MET A 1 58.80 75.94 -32.25
C MET A 1 58.44 74.56 -32.60
N THR A 2 58.07 74.32 -33.78
CA THR A 2 58.81 74.00 -34.99
C THR A 2 59.25 72.47 -35.03
N PHE A 3 58.70 71.84 -36.05
CA PHE A 3 59.23 70.77 -36.93
C PHE A 3 59.19 69.38 -36.38
N SER A 4 58.97 68.26 -37.17
CA SER A 4 58.67 68.07 -38.61
C SER A 4 58.53 66.54 -38.83
N LEU A 5 57.56 66.17 -39.65
CA LEU A 5 57.55 65.07 -40.63
C LEU A 5 58.68 64.07 -40.73
N ARG A 6 58.42 62.81 -40.84
CA ARG A 6 58.56 62.00 -42.08
C ARG A 6 58.14 60.56 -41.88
N SER A 7 57.23 60.20 -42.69
CA SER A 7 56.86 58.90 -43.29
C SER A 7 58.08 57.96 -43.58
N PHE A 8 57.82 56.63 -43.43
CA PHE A 8 58.23 55.65 -44.46
C PHE A 8 57.29 54.42 -44.43
N ARG A 9 56.88 54.02 -45.61
CA ARG A 9 56.16 52.85 -46.01
C ARG A 9 56.98 51.59 -45.92
N SER A 10 56.36 50.42 -45.56
CA SER A 10 56.40 49.17 -46.33
C SER A 10 55.58 48.08 -45.71
N LEU A 11 54.58 47.62 -46.41
CA LEU A 11 54.31 46.28 -46.95
C LEU A 11 54.28 45.11 -45.98
N ALA A 12 53.09 44.63 -45.80
CA ALA A 12 52.54 43.29 -46.08
C ALA A 12 53.18 42.09 -45.36
N ARG A 13 52.35 41.44 -44.57
CA ARG A 13 51.95 40.03 -44.81
C ARG A 13 50.88 39.63 -43.75
N GLY A 14 49.79 39.16 -44.25
CA GLY A 14 48.67 38.73 -43.43
C GLY A 14 48.93 37.40 -42.74
N LEU A 15 48.34 37.25 -41.57
CA LEU A 15 48.02 35.95 -41.00
C LEU A 15 46.62 36.07 -40.41
N LEU A 16 45.70 35.40 -41.11
CA LEU A 16 44.32 35.13 -40.65
C LEU A 16 44.42 34.18 -39.46
N LEU A 17 44.18 34.67 -38.23
CA LEU A 17 43.80 33.79 -37.11
C LEU A 17 42.30 33.69 -37.10
N ALA A 18 41.79 32.59 -37.66
CA ALA A 18 40.40 32.14 -37.51
C ALA A 18 40.20 31.70 -36.05
N GLY A 19 39.60 32.58 -35.24
CA GLY A 19 39.10 32.22 -33.91
C GLY A 19 37.95 31.25 -34.03
N LEU A 20 38.17 29.99 -33.74
CA LEU A 20 37.14 28.99 -33.54
C LEU A 20 36.39 29.32 -32.23
N LEU A 21 35.28 30.06 -32.33
CA LEU A 21 34.27 30.14 -31.30
C LEU A 21 33.58 28.77 -31.26
N SER A 22 34.08 27.87 -30.42
CA SER A 22 33.38 26.65 -30.03
C SER A 22 32.16 27.06 -29.21
N SER A 23 31.04 27.26 -29.87
CA SER A 23 29.73 27.33 -29.25
C SER A 23 29.46 25.98 -28.61
N ALA A 24 29.70 25.85 -27.31
CA ALA A 24 29.18 24.75 -26.53
C ALA A 24 27.63 24.87 -26.58
N ALA A 25 27.04 24.22 -27.55
CA ALA A 25 25.63 23.94 -27.56
C ALA A 25 25.36 23.06 -26.36
N ILE A 26 24.89 23.66 -25.25
CA ILE A 26 24.22 22.95 -24.18
C ILE A 26 22.94 22.40 -24.83
N GLY A 27 23.06 21.17 -25.35
CA GLY A 27 21.92 20.44 -25.85
C GLY A 27 21.02 20.13 -24.66
N THR A 28 20.03 20.98 -24.41
CA THR A 28 18.80 20.54 -23.77
C THR A 28 18.26 19.44 -24.67
N GLN A 29 18.55 18.17 -24.33
CA GLN A 29 17.89 17.04 -24.96
C GLN A 29 16.38 17.26 -24.69
N ALA A 30 15.66 17.71 -25.70
CA ALA A 30 14.22 17.68 -25.68
C ALA A 30 13.83 16.24 -25.43
N GLN A 31 13.27 15.96 -24.26
CA GLN A 31 12.77 14.64 -23.91
C GLN A 31 11.84 14.17 -25.03
N THR A 32 12.19 13.10 -25.69
CA THR A 32 11.40 12.58 -26.81
C THR A 32 10.02 12.14 -26.31
N ALA A 33 9.02 12.10 -27.16
CA ALA A 33 7.68 11.59 -26.80
C ALA A 33 7.75 10.15 -26.26
N ALA A 34 8.76 9.39 -26.65
CA ALA A 34 9.04 8.04 -26.16
C ALA A 34 9.52 8.03 -24.68
N ASP A 35 10.09 9.13 -24.19
CA ASP A 35 10.54 9.23 -22.80
C ASP A 35 9.41 9.66 -21.84
N GLN A 36 8.36 10.29 -22.38
CA GLN A 36 7.18 10.75 -21.64
C GLN A 36 5.87 10.20 -22.25
N PRO A 37 5.65 8.88 -22.18
CA PRO A 37 4.48 8.25 -22.81
C PRO A 37 3.13 8.72 -22.23
N GLY A 38 3.14 9.27 -21.01
CA GLY A 38 1.95 9.79 -20.32
C GLY A 38 1.63 11.25 -20.60
N LYS A 39 2.40 11.94 -21.49
CA LYS A 39 2.23 13.37 -21.74
C LYS A 39 0.81 13.73 -22.18
N GLY A 40 0.16 14.63 -21.41
CA GLY A 40 -1.20 15.07 -21.66
C GLY A 40 -2.31 14.17 -21.11
N VAL A 41 -1.95 13.07 -20.46
CA VAL A 41 -2.91 12.14 -19.85
C VAL A 41 -3.05 12.43 -18.37
N LYS A 42 -4.27 12.70 -17.91
CA LYS A 42 -4.59 12.91 -16.50
C LYS A 42 -4.79 11.60 -15.77
N VAL A 43 -4.29 11.52 -14.53
CA VAL A 43 -4.43 10.38 -13.65
C VAL A 43 -5.03 10.82 -12.32
N TYR A 44 -6.08 10.15 -11.87
CA TYR A 44 -6.83 10.43 -10.64
C TYR A 44 -6.64 9.29 -9.64
N PRO A 45 -5.59 9.34 -8.77
CA PRO A 45 -5.31 8.29 -7.81
C PRO A 45 -6.27 8.33 -6.63
N LEU A 46 -6.63 7.15 -6.11
CA LEU A 46 -7.35 6.97 -4.87
C LEU A 46 -6.50 6.21 -3.84
N GLN A 47 -6.80 6.41 -2.57
CA GLN A 47 -6.40 5.57 -1.45
C GLN A 47 -7.58 5.38 -0.50
N SER A 48 -7.51 4.40 0.41
CA SER A 48 -8.46 4.30 1.51
C SER A 48 -8.21 5.37 2.57
N ASN A 49 -9.03 5.40 3.61
CA ASN A 49 -8.84 6.25 4.79
C ASN A 49 -7.73 5.75 5.75
N ILE A 50 -6.95 4.75 5.35
CA ILE A 50 -5.76 4.30 6.07
C ILE A 50 -4.56 5.14 5.61
N ALA A 51 -4.09 6.05 6.46
CA ALA A 51 -2.98 6.95 6.12
C ALA A 51 -1.69 6.22 5.75
N GLU A 52 -1.49 5.01 6.25
CA GLU A 52 -0.34 4.14 5.97
C GLU A 52 -0.27 3.70 4.49
N GLU A 53 -1.37 3.71 3.77
CA GLU A 53 -1.40 3.40 2.33
C GLU A 53 -0.87 4.55 1.46
N THR A 54 -0.76 5.76 2.01
CA THR A 54 -0.25 6.94 1.30
C THR A 54 1.14 6.72 0.71
N PHE A 55 2.02 6.01 1.43
CA PHE A 55 3.36 5.71 0.94
C PHE A 55 3.34 4.87 -0.34
N GLN A 56 2.51 3.83 -0.36
CA GLN A 56 2.34 2.95 -1.52
C GLN A 56 1.78 3.73 -2.72
N ALA A 57 0.74 4.53 -2.51
CA ALA A 57 0.16 5.38 -3.54
C ALA A 57 1.16 6.41 -4.07
N LEU A 58 1.98 7.02 -3.20
CA LEU A 58 3.02 7.98 -3.60
C LEU A 58 4.10 7.36 -4.49
N LEU A 59 4.54 6.14 -4.24
CA LEU A 59 5.53 5.50 -5.10
C LEU A 59 4.99 5.32 -6.52
N VAL A 60 3.71 4.94 -6.65
CA VAL A 60 3.04 4.79 -7.96
C VAL A 60 2.86 6.14 -8.65
N THR A 61 2.36 7.16 -7.93
CA THR A 61 2.16 8.49 -8.51
C THR A 61 3.47 9.11 -8.99
N LYS A 62 4.56 9.00 -8.20
CA LYS A 62 5.88 9.51 -8.58
C LYS A 62 6.47 8.79 -9.80
N ALA A 63 6.20 7.50 -9.95
CA ALA A 63 6.61 6.77 -11.16
C ALA A 63 5.83 7.25 -12.39
N LEU A 64 4.52 7.47 -12.27
CA LEU A 64 3.67 8.01 -13.33
C LEU A 64 4.09 9.44 -13.72
N GLU A 65 4.39 10.30 -12.74
CA GLU A 65 4.90 11.66 -12.99
C GLU A 65 6.19 11.63 -13.82
N GLN A 66 7.13 10.71 -13.53
CA GLN A 66 8.36 10.55 -14.30
C GLN A 66 8.15 9.98 -15.72
N LEU A 67 7.01 9.35 -15.97
CA LEU A 67 6.57 8.95 -17.31
C LEU A 67 5.77 10.06 -18.03
N GLY A 68 5.62 11.23 -17.41
CA GLY A 68 4.98 12.40 -18.00
C GLY A 68 3.47 12.50 -17.81
N TYR A 69 2.84 11.62 -17.00
CA TYR A 69 1.42 11.74 -16.67
C TYR A 69 1.13 12.96 -15.79
N ASP A 70 -0.01 13.61 -16.03
CA ASP A 70 -0.55 14.70 -15.20
C ASP A 70 -1.30 14.09 -14.01
N VAL A 71 -0.54 13.78 -12.93
CA VAL A 71 -1.08 13.09 -11.76
C VAL A 71 -1.76 14.08 -10.82
N GLN A 72 -3.06 13.89 -10.60
CA GLN A 72 -3.86 14.71 -9.72
C GLN A 72 -3.63 14.32 -8.24
N PRO A 73 -3.98 15.17 -7.27
CA PRO A 73 -3.85 14.84 -5.84
C PRO A 73 -4.57 13.54 -5.48
N ILE A 74 -3.93 12.71 -4.65
CA ILE A 74 -4.53 11.47 -4.13
C ILE A 74 -5.74 11.85 -3.28
N ARG A 75 -6.91 11.21 -3.56
CA ARG A 75 -8.14 11.40 -2.79
C ARG A 75 -8.40 10.18 -1.92
N GLU A 76 -8.89 10.42 -0.71
CA GLU A 76 -9.29 9.38 0.22
C GLU A 76 -10.76 8.99 -0.02
N VAL A 77 -11.01 7.68 -0.20
CA VAL A 77 -12.35 7.12 -0.48
C VAL A 77 -12.41 5.73 0.11
N GLU A 78 -13.53 5.37 0.74
CA GLU A 78 -13.76 4.02 1.24
C GLU A 78 -13.68 2.97 0.13
N TYR A 79 -13.20 1.76 0.44
CA TYR A 79 -12.88 0.74 -0.56
C TYR A 79 -14.03 0.42 -1.52
N THR A 80 -15.26 0.26 -1.03
CA THR A 80 -16.41 -0.04 -1.89
C THR A 80 -16.66 1.08 -2.90
N ALA A 81 -16.61 2.34 -2.45
CA ALA A 81 -16.80 3.50 -3.32
C ALA A 81 -15.60 3.72 -4.27
N ALA A 82 -14.38 3.40 -3.82
CA ALA A 82 -13.17 3.47 -4.65
C ALA A 82 -13.25 2.49 -5.84
N HIS A 83 -13.69 1.24 -5.61
CA HIS A 83 -13.86 0.25 -6.67
C HIS A 83 -14.88 0.73 -7.72
N LEU A 84 -16.03 1.26 -7.28
CA LEU A 84 -17.04 1.80 -8.18
C LEU A 84 -16.53 3.01 -8.98
N ALA A 85 -15.85 3.96 -8.31
CA ALA A 85 -15.31 5.16 -8.98
C ALA A 85 -14.28 4.79 -10.06
N ILE A 86 -13.40 3.81 -9.77
CA ILE A 86 -12.42 3.32 -10.73
C ILE A 86 -13.12 2.58 -11.88
N ALA A 87 -14.08 1.71 -11.58
CA ALA A 87 -14.84 0.97 -12.60
C ALA A 87 -15.62 1.89 -13.56
N ASN A 88 -16.09 3.02 -13.07
CA ASN A 88 -16.83 4.01 -13.89
C ASN A 88 -15.93 5.02 -14.61
N GLY A 89 -14.61 5.04 -14.31
CA GLY A 89 -13.67 6.00 -14.90
C GLY A 89 -13.62 7.37 -14.18
N ASP A 90 -14.29 7.52 -13.03
CA ASP A 90 -14.24 8.72 -12.19
C ASP A 90 -12.90 8.84 -11.42
N ALA A 91 -12.17 7.75 -11.37
CA ALA A 91 -10.82 7.64 -10.83
C ALA A 91 -10.01 6.63 -11.66
N THR A 92 -8.67 6.69 -11.53
CA THR A 92 -7.78 5.90 -12.39
C THR A 92 -7.30 4.63 -11.71
N PHE A 93 -6.81 4.71 -10.48
CA PHE A 93 -6.26 3.55 -9.78
C PHE A 93 -6.31 3.68 -8.26
N LEU A 94 -6.13 2.52 -7.58
CA LEU A 94 -5.90 2.32 -6.16
C LEU A 94 -4.68 1.39 -6.00
N ALA A 95 -3.68 1.79 -5.21
CA ALA A 95 -2.42 1.02 -5.07
C ALA A 95 -2.47 -0.12 -4.06
N SER A 96 -3.52 -0.21 -3.25
CA SER A 96 -3.65 -1.16 -2.13
C SER A 96 -4.89 -2.05 -2.24
N HIS A 97 -5.16 -2.55 -3.45
CA HIS A 97 -6.23 -3.54 -3.64
C HIS A 97 -5.78 -4.92 -3.14
N TRP A 98 -6.47 -5.47 -2.15
CA TRP A 98 -6.24 -6.80 -1.58
C TRP A 98 -7.05 -7.84 -2.36
N ASP A 99 -6.40 -8.72 -3.10
CA ASP A 99 -7.02 -9.58 -4.09
C ASP A 99 -8.16 -10.46 -3.55
N ARG A 100 -8.00 -11.05 -2.36
CA ARG A 100 -9.00 -11.93 -1.75
C ARG A 100 -9.99 -11.17 -0.87
N LEU A 101 -9.47 -10.25 -0.04
CA LEU A 101 -10.30 -9.49 0.88
C LEU A 101 -11.30 -8.57 0.16
N HIS A 102 -10.88 -8.00 -0.98
CA HIS A 102 -11.71 -7.10 -1.77
C HIS A 102 -12.37 -7.77 -2.99
N GLU A 103 -12.34 -9.10 -3.10
CA GLU A 103 -12.89 -9.82 -4.25
C GLU A 103 -14.37 -9.48 -4.50
N SER A 104 -15.17 -9.42 -3.44
CA SER A 104 -16.59 -9.03 -3.57
C SER A 104 -16.79 -7.61 -4.08
N PHE A 105 -15.91 -6.66 -3.69
CA PHE A 105 -15.97 -5.28 -4.19
C PHE A 105 -15.57 -5.23 -5.66
N TYR A 106 -14.54 -5.98 -6.03
CA TYR A 106 -14.06 -6.10 -7.40
C TYR A 106 -15.15 -6.63 -8.33
N GLN A 107 -15.75 -7.77 -7.99
CA GLN A 107 -16.79 -8.40 -8.81
C GLN A 107 -18.06 -7.54 -8.90
N ASN A 108 -18.52 -6.98 -7.78
CA ASN A 108 -19.72 -6.13 -7.75
C ASN A 108 -19.53 -4.81 -8.54
N SER A 109 -18.29 -4.39 -8.77
CA SER A 109 -17.97 -3.21 -9.58
C SER A 109 -17.77 -3.52 -11.07
N GLY A 110 -17.97 -4.77 -11.47
CA GLY A 110 -17.90 -5.23 -12.88
C GLY A 110 -16.68 -6.09 -13.19
N GLY A 111 -15.87 -6.45 -12.19
CA GLY A 111 -14.74 -7.39 -12.32
C GLY A 111 -13.79 -7.02 -13.47
N ASP A 112 -13.25 -8.05 -14.14
CA ASP A 112 -12.30 -7.88 -15.26
C ASP A 112 -12.88 -7.13 -16.48
N ALA A 113 -14.20 -6.99 -16.57
CA ALA A 113 -14.80 -6.22 -17.66
C ALA A 113 -14.56 -4.70 -17.53
N LYS A 114 -14.41 -4.19 -16.29
CA LYS A 114 -14.23 -2.76 -16.00
C LYS A 114 -12.95 -2.44 -15.25
N LEU A 115 -12.40 -3.39 -14.52
CA LEU A 115 -11.24 -3.24 -13.67
C LEU A 115 -10.07 -4.10 -14.18
N TRP A 116 -8.88 -3.72 -13.76
CA TRP A 116 -7.64 -4.42 -14.10
C TRP A 116 -6.76 -4.48 -12.84
N ARG A 117 -6.07 -5.63 -12.59
CA ARG A 117 -5.21 -5.85 -11.43
C ARG A 117 -4.08 -6.86 -11.68
N GLU A 118 -3.45 -6.77 -12.83
CA GLU A 118 -2.30 -7.64 -13.15
C GLU A 118 -1.05 -7.21 -12.38
N GLY A 119 -0.18 -8.18 -12.11
CA GLY A 119 1.03 -7.97 -11.30
C GLY A 119 0.74 -7.93 -9.80
N ILE A 120 1.71 -8.36 -9.01
CA ILE A 120 1.62 -8.34 -7.54
C ILE A 120 2.46 -7.18 -7.02
N TYR A 121 1.81 -6.16 -6.47
CA TYR A 121 2.51 -5.00 -5.91
C TYR A 121 3.15 -5.30 -4.56
N SER A 122 2.44 -5.97 -3.65
CA SER A 122 3.03 -6.46 -2.39
C SER A 122 2.49 -7.86 -2.05
N PRO A 123 3.35 -8.89 -2.00
CA PRO A 123 2.94 -10.26 -1.76
C PRO A 123 2.81 -10.60 -0.27
N GLY A 124 1.98 -11.60 0.04
CA GLY A 124 2.02 -12.31 1.32
C GLY A 124 1.44 -11.53 2.50
N ALA A 125 0.41 -10.74 2.27
CA ALA A 125 -0.31 -10.04 3.32
C ALA A 125 -1.15 -11.02 4.16
N LEU A 126 -0.92 -11.02 5.49
CA LEU A 126 -1.59 -11.90 6.46
C LEU A 126 -2.64 -11.11 7.24
N GLN A 127 -3.64 -11.83 7.75
CA GLN A 127 -4.69 -11.29 8.61
C GLN A 127 -5.05 -12.33 9.68
N GLY A 128 -5.60 -11.88 10.79
CA GLY A 128 -6.11 -12.80 11.81
C GLY A 128 -6.39 -12.16 13.15
N TYR A 129 -6.71 -13.01 14.09
CA TYR A 129 -7.02 -12.66 15.47
C TYR A 129 -5.82 -12.89 16.37
N LEU A 130 -5.57 -11.96 17.29
CA LEU A 130 -4.48 -12.06 18.26
C LEU A 130 -5.00 -11.75 19.66
N ILE A 131 -4.32 -12.37 20.64
CA ILE A 131 -4.45 -12.03 22.07
C ILE A 131 -3.07 -11.81 22.67
N ASP A 132 -3.01 -11.14 23.81
CA ASP A 132 -1.76 -11.00 24.54
C ASP A 132 -1.21 -12.36 24.98
N LYS A 133 0.10 -12.52 24.87
CA LYS A 133 0.78 -13.78 25.16
C LYS A 133 0.67 -14.19 26.63
N LYS A 134 0.65 -13.23 27.56
CA LYS A 134 0.52 -13.51 28.98
C LYS A 134 -0.79 -14.25 29.30
N THR A 135 -1.90 -13.73 28.77
CA THR A 135 -3.23 -14.38 28.93
C THR A 135 -3.30 -15.70 28.18
N ALA A 136 -2.74 -15.76 26.96
CA ALA A 136 -2.68 -16.98 26.18
C ALA A 136 -1.96 -18.11 26.93
N ASP A 137 -0.77 -17.83 27.45
CA ASP A 137 0.05 -18.82 28.18
C ASP A 137 -0.62 -19.25 29.51
N ALA A 138 -1.17 -18.30 30.28
CA ALA A 138 -1.80 -18.57 31.55
C ALA A 138 -3.03 -19.47 31.45
N HIS A 139 -3.79 -19.34 30.37
CA HIS A 139 -5.05 -20.06 30.13
C HIS A 139 -4.97 -21.09 29.00
N GLN A 140 -3.77 -21.28 28.42
CA GLN A 140 -3.51 -22.20 27.29
C GLN A 140 -4.43 -21.95 26.09
N ILE A 141 -4.64 -20.65 25.75
CA ILE A 141 -5.51 -20.23 24.66
C ILE A 141 -4.68 -20.20 23.37
N THR A 142 -5.04 -21.06 22.42
CA THR A 142 -4.39 -21.15 21.10
C THR A 142 -5.37 -20.98 19.94
N HIS A 143 -6.68 -20.93 20.26
CA HIS A 143 -7.72 -21.11 19.25
C HIS A 143 -8.96 -20.26 19.61
N ILE A 144 -9.49 -19.52 18.65
CA ILE A 144 -10.64 -18.61 18.88
C ILE A 144 -11.88 -19.34 19.43
N GLY A 145 -12.06 -20.61 19.08
CA GLY A 145 -13.19 -21.41 19.58
C GLY A 145 -13.19 -21.64 21.09
N GLN A 146 -12.05 -21.44 21.80
CA GLN A 146 -11.99 -21.52 23.25
C GLN A 146 -12.74 -20.36 23.93
N LEU A 147 -12.98 -19.26 23.21
CA LEU A 147 -13.78 -18.15 23.71
C LEU A 147 -15.27 -18.46 23.82
N LYS A 148 -15.71 -19.66 23.45
CA LYS A 148 -17.06 -20.16 23.80
C LYS A 148 -17.23 -20.42 25.30
N ASP A 149 -16.13 -20.69 26.00
CA ASP A 149 -16.15 -20.81 27.46
C ASP A 149 -16.34 -19.43 28.08
N PRO A 150 -17.44 -19.21 28.86
CA PRO A 150 -17.69 -17.93 29.50
C PRO A 150 -16.56 -17.45 30.42
N ALA A 151 -15.82 -18.38 31.04
CA ALA A 151 -14.69 -18.02 31.89
C ALA A 151 -13.52 -17.44 31.08
N ILE A 152 -13.30 -17.95 29.87
CA ILE A 152 -12.28 -17.43 28.94
C ILE A 152 -12.78 -16.12 28.29
N ALA A 153 -14.02 -16.08 27.81
CA ALA A 153 -14.60 -14.87 27.22
C ALA A 153 -14.52 -13.67 28.17
N LYS A 154 -14.83 -13.87 29.44
CA LYS A 154 -14.77 -12.84 30.48
C LYS A 154 -13.38 -12.21 30.69
N LEU A 155 -12.30 -12.89 30.33
CA LEU A 155 -10.95 -12.31 30.41
C LEU A 155 -10.79 -11.09 29.49
N PHE A 156 -11.53 -11.08 28.39
CA PHE A 156 -11.49 -10.04 27.35
C PHE A 156 -12.75 -9.16 27.35
N ASP A 157 -13.62 -9.31 28.34
CA ASP A 157 -14.83 -8.49 28.51
C ASP A 157 -14.44 -7.12 29.09
N THR A 158 -14.60 -6.08 28.30
CA THR A 158 -14.18 -4.71 28.66
C THR A 158 -15.35 -3.80 29.02
N ASP A 159 -16.59 -4.22 28.74
CA ASP A 159 -17.81 -3.43 28.98
C ASP A 159 -18.79 -4.11 29.96
N GLY A 160 -18.47 -5.33 30.42
CA GLY A 160 -19.23 -6.03 31.47
C GLY A 160 -20.46 -6.77 30.97
N ASP A 161 -20.60 -7.02 29.66
CA ASP A 161 -21.72 -7.74 29.07
C ASP A 161 -21.56 -9.29 29.09
N GLY A 162 -20.41 -9.76 29.55
CA GLY A 162 -20.06 -11.19 29.64
C GLY A 162 -19.48 -11.77 28.37
N LYS A 163 -19.24 -10.98 27.31
CA LYS A 163 -18.62 -11.41 26.07
C LYS A 163 -17.21 -10.86 25.93
N ALA A 164 -16.38 -11.58 25.19
CA ALA A 164 -15.09 -11.08 24.79
C ALA A 164 -15.23 -9.96 23.74
N ASN A 165 -14.64 -8.80 23.99
CA ASN A 165 -14.64 -7.68 23.08
C ASN A 165 -13.52 -7.84 22.06
N LEU A 166 -13.85 -8.27 20.83
CA LEU A 166 -12.94 -8.32 19.71
C LEU A 166 -12.79 -6.91 19.11
N THR A 167 -11.65 -6.25 19.30
CA THR A 167 -11.31 -5.06 18.50
C THR A 167 -11.23 -5.45 17.04
N GLY A 168 -12.22 -5.05 16.25
CA GLY A 168 -12.38 -5.39 14.85
C GLY A 168 -11.95 -4.30 13.90
N CYS A 169 -12.68 -4.09 12.83
CA CYS A 169 -12.33 -3.13 11.79
C CYS A 169 -13.51 -2.19 11.45
N ASN A 170 -13.25 -1.24 10.53
CA ASN A 170 -14.27 -0.29 10.12
C ASN A 170 -15.47 -1.00 9.46
N PRO A 171 -16.70 -0.53 9.72
CA PRO A 171 -17.85 -0.94 8.93
C PRO A 171 -17.63 -0.70 7.44
N GLY A 172 -18.02 -1.66 6.61
CA GLY A 172 -17.86 -1.60 5.16
C GLY A 172 -16.53 -2.12 4.63
N TRP A 173 -15.56 -2.43 5.48
CA TRP A 173 -14.32 -3.08 5.06
C TRP A 173 -14.52 -4.58 4.80
N GLY A 174 -13.62 -5.19 4.01
CA GLY A 174 -13.66 -6.63 3.75
C GLY A 174 -13.49 -7.47 5.01
N CYS A 175 -12.68 -7.02 5.98
CA CYS A 175 -12.48 -7.70 7.26
C CYS A 175 -13.76 -7.73 8.13
N GLU A 176 -14.61 -6.71 8.08
CA GLU A 176 -15.91 -6.75 8.77
C GLU A 176 -16.71 -7.97 8.32
N LYS A 177 -16.88 -8.15 7.01
CA LYS A 177 -17.62 -9.28 6.46
C LYS A 177 -17.02 -10.62 6.83
N ALA A 178 -15.67 -10.71 6.81
CA ALA A 178 -14.97 -11.92 7.18
C ALA A 178 -15.15 -12.25 8.67
N ILE A 179 -14.99 -11.27 9.56
CA ILE A 179 -15.20 -11.42 11.01
C ILE A 179 -16.67 -11.84 11.30
N GLU A 180 -17.64 -11.14 10.73
CA GLU A 180 -19.05 -11.47 10.91
C GLU A 180 -19.37 -12.89 10.44
N SER A 181 -18.83 -13.30 9.29
CA SER A 181 -18.96 -14.68 8.78
C SER A 181 -18.33 -15.69 9.73
N HIS A 182 -17.15 -15.41 10.31
CA HIS A 182 -16.50 -16.29 11.28
C HIS A 182 -17.31 -16.42 12.58
N LEU A 183 -17.90 -15.32 13.08
CA LEU A 183 -18.75 -15.36 14.29
C LEU A 183 -19.96 -16.27 14.09
N ASP A 184 -20.58 -16.25 12.91
CA ASP A 184 -21.69 -17.14 12.57
C ASP A 184 -21.20 -18.59 12.36
N GLN A 185 -20.24 -18.79 11.49
CA GLN A 185 -19.74 -20.09 11.09
C GLN A 185 -19.17 -20.90 12.28
N PHE A 186 -18.46 -20.21 13.17
CA PHE A 186 -17.88 -20.82 14.35
C PHE A 186 -18.80 -20.78 15.58
N GLN A 187 -20.03 -20.25 15.44
CA GLN A 187 -21.01 -20.10 16.54
C GLN A 187 -20.45 -19.35 17.74
N LEU A 188 -19.83 -18.18 17.49
CA LEU A 188 -19.16 -17.36 18.50
C LEU A 188 -19.95 -16.12 18.92
N ARG A 189 -21.11 -15.81 18.29
CA ARG A 189 -21.90 -14.59 18.61
C ARG A 189 -22.42 -14.54 20.05
N GLY A 190 -22.56 -15.70 20.69
CA GLY A 190 -22.96 -15.77 22.10
C GLY A 190 -21.88 -15.34 23.08
N SER A 191 -20.61 -15.41 22.67
CA SER A 191 -19.43 -15.22 23.53
C SER A 191 -18.44 -14.16 23.06
N ILE A 192 -18.59 -13.65 21.84
CA ILE A 192 -17.74 -12.59 21.28
C ILE A 192 -18.60 -11.45 20.76
N GLN A 193 -18.24 -10.24 21.11
CA GLN A 193 -18.77 -9.00 20.56
C GLN A 193 -17.71 -8.41 19.60
N HIS A 194 -18.09 -8.21 18.33
CA HIS A 194 -17.27 -7.52 17.35
C HIS A 194 -17.39 -6.00 17.56
N VAL A 195 -16.36 -5.38 18.14
CA VAL A 195 -16.29 -3.94 18.34
C VAL A 195 -15.84 -3.30 17.03
N GLN A 196 -16.75 -2.64 16.35
CA GLN A 196 -16.55 -1.99 15.06
C GLN A 196 -16.39 -0.47 15.23
N GLY A 197 -15.59 0.16 14.39
CA GLY A 197 -15.39 1.60 14.42
C GLY A 197 -14.15 2.02 13.64
N ASN A 198 -13.67 3.24 13.87
CA ASN A 198 -12.41 3.69 13.30
C ASN A 198 -11.26 2.83 13.84
N TYR A 199 -10.68 2.00 12.97
CA TYR A 199 -9.65 1.03 13.36
C TYR A 199 -8.46 1.68 14.08
N SER A 200 -7.97 2.82 13.59
CA SER A 200 -6.83 3.50 14.20
C SER A 200 -7.10 3.93 15.65
N ALA A 201 -8.32 4.35 15.95
CA ALA A 201 -8.72 4.69 17.32
C ALA A 201 -8.88 3.43 18.18
N LEU A 202 -9.53 2.39 17.66
CA LEU A 202 -9.74 1.14 18.39
C LEU A 202 -8.43 0.43 18.71
N ILE A 203 -7.48 0.38 17.78
CA ILE A 203 -6.18 -0.27 18.00
C ILE A 203 -5.28 0.53 18.94
N ALA A 204 -5.37 1.86 18.95
CA ALA A 204 -4.67 2.71 19.91
C ALA A 204 -5.14 2.45 21.35
N ASP A 205 -6.46 2.30 21.55
CA ASP A 205 -7.02 1.89 22.85
C ASP A 205 -6.56 0.48 23.24
N THR A 206 -6.59 -0.47 22.32
CA THR A 206 -6.09 -1.84 22.53
C THR A 206 -4.64 -1.85 22.98
N ILE A 207 -3.76 -1.06 22.34
CA ILE A 207 -2.35 -0.92 22.72
C ILE A 207 -2.21 -0.30 24.12
N THR A 208 -3.02 0.71 24.43
CA THR A 208 -3.02 1.35 25.75
C THR A 208 -3.37 0.33 26.85
N ARG A 209 -4.42 -0.48 26.65
CA ARG A 209 -4.80 -1.57 27.56
C ARG A 209 -3.70 -2.61 27.70
N TYR A 210 -3.10 -3.02 26.59
CA TYR A 210 -1.96 -3.95 26.61
C TYR A 210 -0.78 -3.39 27.45
N GLN A 211 -0.41 -2.11 27.26
CA GLN A 211 0.65 -1.45 28.02
C GLN A 211 0.34 -1.36 29.53
N GLN A 212 -0.94 -1.33 29.90
CA GLN A 212 -1.41 -1.39 31.28
C GLN A 212 -1.44 -2.84 31.84
N GLY A 213 -1.02 -3.82 31.04
CA GLY A 213 -1.01 -5.24 31.43
C GLY A 213 -2.37 -5.91 31.42
N GLN A 214 -3.37 -5.27 30.81
CA GLN A 214 -4.72 -5.83 30.65
C GLN A 214 -4.77 -6.83 29.46
N PRO A 215 -5.61 -7.85 29.53
CA PRO A 215 -5.86 -8.73 28.39
C PRO A 215 -6.40 -7.98 27.18
N VAL A 216 -5.96 -8.35 26.00
CA VAL A 216 -6.42 -7.76 24.74
C VAL A 216 -6.76 -8.84 23.73
N PHE A 217 -7.84 -8.61 22.96
CA PHE A 217 -8.28 -9.46 21.87
C PHE A 217 -8.62 -8.59 20.67
N TYR A 218 -7.91 -8.78 19.54
CA TYR A 218 -8.02 -7.89 18.40
C TYR A 218 -7.75 -8.59 17.07
N TYR A 219 -8.29 -8.01 16.02
CA TYR A 219 -7.96 -8.30 14.62
C TYR A 219 -6.86 -7.35 14.14
N THR A 220 -5.93 -7.86 13.34
CA THR A 220 -4.96 -7.04 12.62
C THR A 220 -4.47 -7.75 11.35
N TRP A 221 -3.65 -7.04 10.59
CA TRP A 221 -3.05 -7.55 9.35
C TRP A 221 -1.56 -7.16 9.22
N THR A 222 -0.89 -7.74 8.23
CA THR A 222 0.43 -7.32 7.76
C THR A 222 0.36 -7.08 6.24
N PRO A 223 1.03 -6.04 5.68
CA PRO A 223 1.88 -5.07 6.39
C PRO A 223 1.08 -4.03 7.17
N TYR A 224 1.41 -3.86 8.44
CA TYR A 224 0.92 -2.79 9.31
C TYR A 224 1.83 -2.65 10.55
N TRP A 225 1.91 -1.46 11.13
CA TRP A 225 2.83 -1.16 12.22
C TRP A 225 2.51 -1.89 13.55
N VAL A 226 1.27 -2.29 13.77
CA VAL A 226 0.79 -2.95 15.00
C VAL A 226 1.64 -4.17 15.38
N SER A 227 1.98 -5.00 14.39
CA SER A 227 2.83 -6.20 14.62
C SER A 227 4.28 -5.88 14.99
N ASN A 228 4.72 -4.62 14.87
CA ASN A 228 6.02 -4.18 15.36
C ASN A 228 5.96 -3.64 16.79
N VAL A 229 4.79 -3.18 17.24
CA VAL A 229 4.54 -2.68 18.61
C VAL A 229 4.16 -3.83 19.53
N MET A 230 3.21 -4.65 19.11
CA MET A 230 2.81 -5.90 19.77
C MET A 230 3.29 -7.07 18.90
N LYS A 231 4.50 -7.58 19.18
CA LYS A 231 5.20 -8.54 18.31
C LYS A 231 4.63 -9.94 18.45
N PRO A 232 4.11 -10.54 17.37
CA PRO A 232 3.66 -11.92 17.40
C PRO A 232 4.78 -12.89 17.85
N GLY A 233 4.42 -13.84 18.70
CA GLY A 233 5.33 -14.82 19.30
C GLY A 233 6.08 -14.31 20.54
N LYS A 234 6.18 -12.98 20.74
CA LYS A 234 6.81 -12.37 21.91
C LYS A 234 5.79 -11.72 22.84
N ASP A 235 5.00 -10.82 22.32
CA ASP A 235 4.07 -9.97 23.07
C ASP A 235 2.64 -10.47 22.94
N VAL A 236 2.30 -11.04 21.76
CA VAL A 236 0.98 -11.55 21.40
C VAL A 236 1.09 -12.86 20.64
N VAL A 237 0.00 -13.58 20.52
CA VAL A 237 -0.11 -14.83 19.75
C VAL A 237 -1.27 -14.79 18.78
N TRP A 238 -1.07 -15.37 17.59
CA TRP A 238 -2.14 -15.62 16.64
C TRP A 238 -3.04 -16.74 17.15
N LEU A 239 -4.35 -16.55 17.06
CA LEU A 239 -5.33 -17.58 17.37
C LEU A 239 -5.67 -18.35 16.10
N GLU A 240 -5.57 -19.67 16.18
CA GLU A 240 -6.10 -20.55 15.14
C GLU A 240 -7.64 -20.51 15.15
N VAL A 241 -8.25 -20.78 14.01
CA VAL A 241 -9.70 -20.91 13.88
C VAL A 241 -10.12 -22.38 13.84
N PRO A 242 -11.41 -22.71 14.15
CA PRO A 242 -11.94 -24.05 13.99
C PRO A 242 -11.77 -24.51 12.53
N LYS A 243 -11.35 -25.77 12.35
CA LYS A 243 -11.33 -26.36 11.03
C LYS A 243 -12.75 -26.32 10.44
N THR A 244 -12.89 -25.63 9.33
CA THR A 244 -14.11 -25.65 8.54
C THR A 244 -13.94 -26.64 7.40
N GLN A 245 -15.03 -27.33 7.03
CA GLN A 245 -15.06 -27.94 5.72
C GLN A 245 -15.14 -26.82 4.71
N ALA A 246 -14.03 -26.53 4.04
CA ALA A 246 -14.06 -25.60 2.92
C ALA A 246 -15.14 -26.05 1.93
N ALA A 247 -15.97 -25.14 1.47
CA ALA A 247 -16.87 -25.43 0.38
C ALA A 247 -16.08 -25.98 -0.81
N ALA A 248 -16.62 -26.94 -1.55
CA ALA A 248 -15.94 -27.51 -2.69
C ALA A 248 -15.47 -26.40 -3.65
N GLY A 249 -14.15 -26.31 -3.88
CA GLY A 249 -13.55 -25.25 -4.71
C GLY A 249 -13.17 -23.97 -3.97
N ALA A 250 -13.40 -23.87 -2.65
CA ALA A 250 -12.89 -22.74 -1.87
C ALA A 250 -11.37 -22.84 -1.66
N GLU A 251 -10.68 -21.70 -1.71
CA GLU A 251 -9.24 -21.64 -1.37
C GLU A 251 -9.03 -21.94 0.11
N SER A 252 -7.89 -22.56 0.39
CA SER A 252 -7.50 -22.91 1.76
C SER A 252 -7.01 -21.67 2.52
N THR A 253 -7.47 -21.53 3.77
CA THR A 253 -6.93 -20.58 4.75
C THR A 253 -5.71 -21.13 5.49
N VAL A 254 -5.42 -22.43 5.32
CA VAL A 254 -4.29 -23.12 5.97
C VAL A 254 -2.98 -22.65 5.36
N LEU A 255 -2.09 -22.14 6.19
CA LEU A 255 -0.75 -21.72 5.80
C LEU A 255 0.17 -22.93 5.54
N PRO A 256 1.30 -22.72 4.84
CA PRO A 256 2.27 -23.80 4.59
C PRO A 256 2.83 -24.49 5.84
N ASN A 257 2.80 -23.81 6.99
CA ASN A 257 3.20 -24.38 8.29
C ASN A 257 2.10 -25.19 8.98
N GLY A 258 0.97 -25.43 8.33
CA GLY A 258 -0.18 -26.16 8.84
C GLY A 258 -1.11 -25.39 9.78
N LYS A 259 -0.82 -24.10 10.04
CA LYS A 259 -1.67 -23.22 10.87
C LYS A 259 -2.80 -22.61 10.06
N ASP A 260 -3.97 -22.47 10.68
CA ASP A 260 -5.14 -21.85 10.07
C ASP A 260 -5.62 -20.68 10.93
N TYR A 261 -5.46 -19.48 10.40
CA TYR A 261 -5.90 -18.24 11.07
C TYR A 261 -7.22 -17.69 10.51
N GLY A 262 -7.89 -18.45 9.63
CA GLY A 262 -9.21 -18.13 9.09
C GLY A 262 -9.22 -17.19 7.91
N PHE A 263 -8.09 -16.66 7.51
CA PHE A 263 -7.99 -15.70 6.41
C PHE A 263 -7.06 -16.24 5.32
N ILE A 264 -7.49 -16.12 4.07
CA ILE A 264 -6.64 -16.44 2.92
C ILE A 264 -5.50 -15.42 2.88
N VAL A 265 -4.29 -15.87 2.52
CA VAL A 265 -3.16 -14.98 2.25
C VAL A 265 -3.53 -14.09 1.08
N ASN A 266 -3.37 -12.78 1.25
CA ASN A 266 -3.65 -11.80 0.20
C ASN A 266 -2.36 -11.34 -0.47
N ASN A 267 -2.50 -10.94 -1.73
CA ASN A 267 -1.53 -10.05 -2.37
C ASN A 267 -2.18 -8.68 -2.58
N GLN A 268 -1.38 -7.64 -2.48
CA GLN A 268 -1.84 -6.30 -2.87
C GLN A 268 -1.49 -6.05 -4.34
N HIS A 269 -2.43 -5.49 -5.07
CA HIS A 269 -2.30 -5.11 -6.46
C HIS A 269 -2.54 -3.62 -6.65
N ILE A 270 -1.97 -3.07 -7.71
CA ILE A 270 -2.41 -1.78 -8.24
C ILE A 270 -3.64 -2.07 -9.10
N MET A 271 -4.83 -1.76 -8.58
CA MET A 271 -6.07 -1.92 -9.32
C MET A 271 -6.38 -0.65 -10.09
N ALA A 272 -6.74 -0.76 -11.37
CA ALA A 272 -6.96 0.38 -12.24
C ALA A 272 -8.22 0.23 -13.11
N ASN A 273 -8.67 1.33 -13.69
CA ASN A 273 -9.71 1.34 -14.72
C ASN A 273 -9.21 0.63 -15.97
N ARG A 274 -9.97 -0.33 -16.50
CA ARG A 274 -9.57 -1.14 -17.65
C ARG A 274 -9.37 -0.30 -18.91
N ALA A 275 -10.29 0.60 -19.22
CA ALA A 275 -10.17 1.43 -20.42
C ALA A 275 -8.95 2.36 -20.37
N PHE A 276 -8.61 2.86 -19.17
CA PHE A 276 -7.37 3.62 -18.95
C PHE A 276 -6.14 2.76 -19.27
N ILE A 277 -6.08 1.54 -18.77
CA ILE A 277 -4.95 0.62 -18.98
C ILE A 277 -4.81 0.24 -20.46
N GLU A 278 -5.91 -0.05 -21.14
CA GLU A 278 -5.92 -0.38 -22.57
C GLU A 278 -5.42 0.79 -23.44
N ALA A 279 -5.73 2.03 -23.04
CA ALA A 279 -5.27 3.24 -23.72
C ALA A 279 -3.84 3.66 -23.35
N ASN A 280 -3.26 3.10 -22.28
CA ASN A 280 -1.97 3.53 -21.71
C ASN A 280 -1.03 2.34 -21.42
N PRO A 281 -0.39 1.75 -22.45
CA PRO A 281 0.48 0.58 -22.29
C PRO A 281 1.64 0.80 -21.31
N ALA A 282 2.18 2.03 -21.21
CA ALA A 282 3.21 2.38 -20.24
C ALA A 282 2.71 2.25 -18.80
N ALA A 283 1.51 2.75 -18.49
CA ALA A 283 0.91 2.61 -17.17
C ALA A 283 0.58 1.15 -16.86
N ALA A 284 0.05 0.41 -17.81
CA ALA A 284 -0.22 -1.03 -17.69
C ALA A 284 1.05 -1.79 -17.31
N LYS A 285 2.14 -1.56 -18.07
CA LYS A 285 3.43 -2.19 -17.77
C LYS A 285 3.99 -1.77 -16.43
N LEU A 286 3.96 -0.47 -16.10
CA LEU A 286 4.41 0.03 -14.81
C LEU A 286 3.69 -0.70 -13.67
N PHE A 287 2.37 -0.75 -13.68
CA PHE A 287 1.56 -1.36 -12.63
C PHE A 287 1.82 -2.87 -12.50
N SER A 288 2.08 -3.55 -13.62
CA SER A 288 2.36 -4.99 -13.61
C SER A 288 3.76 -5.36 -13.08
N VAL A 289 4.74 -4.44 -13.13
CA VAL A 289 6.13 -4.73 -12.73
C VAL A 289 6.55 -4.12 -11.40
N MET A 290 5.82 -3.13 -10.89
CA MET A 290 6.11 -2.55 -9.59
C MET A 290 5.93 -3.59 -8.48
N GLN A 291 6.95 -3.71 -7.63
CA GLN A 291 6.93 -4.61 -6.47
C GLN A 291 7.49 -3.91 -5.24
N LEU A 292 6.76 -3.95 -4.16
CA LEU A 292 7.14 -3.35 -2.88
C LEU A 292 7.12 -4.42 -1.77
N PRO A 293 8.29 -4.81 -1.24
CA PRO A 293 8.34 -5.79 -0.17
C PRO A 293 7.58 -5.32 1.08
N VAL A 294 6.85 -6.23 1.74
CA VAL A 294 6.13 -5.99 3.00
C VAL A 294 7.02 -5.30 4.06
N ALA A 295 8.30 -5.69 4.14
CA ALA A 295 9.24 -5.10 5.08
C ALA A 295 9.44 -3.58 4.87
N ASN A 296 9.41 -3.10 3.63
CA ASN A 296 9.53 -1.67 3.32
C ASN A 296 8.28 -0.90 3.77
N ILE A 297 7.09 -1.48 3.56
CA ILE A 297 5.82 -0.90 4.02
C ILE A 297 5.82 -0.85 5.56
N ASN A 298 6.19 -1.93 6.24
CA ASN A 298 6.28 -1.97 7.69
C ASN A 298 7.26 -0.93 8.25
N THR A 299 8.42 -0.76 7.61
CA THR A 299 9.42 0.24 8.04
C THR A 299 8.83 1.65 7.97
N GLN A 300 8.14 1.96 6.87
CA GLN A 300 7.51 3.27 6.69
C GLN A 300 6.35 3.47 7.67
N ASN A 301 5.50 2.44 7.86
CA ASN A 301 4.40 2.49 8.83
C ASN A 301 4.91 2.70 10.26
N MET A 302 6.04 2.10 10.65
CA MET A 302 6.69 2.35 11.94
C MET A 302 7.19 3.78 12.08
N ALA A 303 7.70 4.39 11.02
CA ALA A 303 8.10 5.80 11.06
C ALA A 303 6.87 6.70 11.30
N MET A 304 5.71 6.38 10.72
CA MET A 304 4.46 7.09 10.98
C MET A 304 3.99 6.91 12.43
N PHE A 305 4.01 5.70 12.94
CA PHE A 305 3.69 5.42 14.34
C PHE A 305 4.58 6.20 15.31
N ASN A 306 5.85 6.38 14.99
CA ASN A 306 6.82 7.15 15.76
C ASN A 306 6.71 8.68 15.54
N GLY A 307 5.63 9.16 14.93
CA GLY A 307 5.29 10.58 14.81
C GLY A 307 5.60 11.22 13.45
N ALA A 308 6.26 10.52 12.51
CA ALA A 308 6.50 11.02 11.16
C ALA A 308 5.28 10.74 10.23
N ASN A 309 4.10 11.21 10.64
CA ASN A 309 2.81 10.85 10.03
C ASN A 309 2.14 11.96 9.21
N LYS A 310 2.76 13.13 9.13
CA LYS A 310 2.25 14.20 8.27
C LYS A 310 2.47 13.83 6.80
N ARG A 311 1.63 14.31 5.92
CA ARG A 311 1.78 14.11 4.46
C ARG A 311 3.20 14.44 3.98
N SER A 312 3.77 15.54 4.44
CA SER A 312 5.15 15.94 4.09
C SER A 312 6.22 14.95 4.57
N ASP A 313 5.98 14.25 5.68
CA ASP A 313 6.92 13.24 6.19
C ASP A 313 6.85 11.98 5.35
N ILE A 314 5.63 11.54 4.99
CA ILE A 314 5.42 10.39 4.12
C ILE A 314 6.00 10.64 2.73
N GLU A 315 5.88 11.86 2.20
CA GLU A 315 6.52 12.28 0.95
C GLU A 315 8.05 12.23 1.01
N LYS A 316 8.66 12.66 2.14
CA LYS A 316 10.10 12.51 2.37
C LYS A 316 10.51 11.04 2.41
N HIS A 317 9.73 10.18 3.06
CA HIS A 317 9.98 8.74 3.10
C HIS A 317 9.90 8.13 1.69
N ALA A 318 8.89 8.49 0.89
CA ALA A 318 8.77 8.01 -0.49
C ALA A 318 9.98 8.46 -1.36
N ASN A 319 10.37 9.74 -1.27
CA ASN A 319 11.55 10.25 -1.98
C ASN A 319 12.84 9.58 -1.51
N GLY A 320 12.98 9.36 -0.19
CA GLY A 320 14.11 8.65 0.40
C GLY A 320 14.19 7.19 -0.07
N TRP A 321 13.06 6.52 -0.12
CA TRP A 321 12.97 5.14 -0.61
C TRP A 321 13.36 5.05 -2.09
N ILE A 322 12.82 5.92 -2.95
CA ILE A 322 13.16 6.00 -4.37
C ILE A 322 14.67 6.19 -4.55
N LYS A 323 15.26 7.16 -3.83
CA LYS A 323 16.70 7.42 -3.88
C LYS A 323 17.53 6.19 -3.46
N ALA A 324 17.11 5.49 -2.40
CA ALA A 324 17.79 4.29 -1.91
C ALA A 324 17.66 3.09 -2.87
N HIS A 325 16.58 3.05 -3.66
CA HIS A 325 16.26 1.98 -4.61
C HIS A 325 16.24 2.46 -6.07
N GLN A 326 17.04 3.48 -6.39
CA GLN A 326 17.00 4.17 -7.69
C GLN A 326 17.08 3.21 -8.87
N ARG A 327 18.00 2.24 -8.84
CA ARG A 327 18.15 1.27 -9.94
C ARG A 327 16.89 0.44 -10.17
N LEU A 328 16.20 0.04 -9.10
CA LEU A 328 14.95 -0.70 -9.19
C LEU A 328 13.85 0.19 -9.77
N PHE A 329 13.74 1.40 -9.26
CA PHE A 329 12.75 2.38 -9.70
C PHE A 329 12.93 2.73 -11.19
N ASP A 330 14.18 2.98 -11.62
CA ASP A 330 14.51 3.24 -13.03
C ASP A 330 14.18 2.04 -13.91
N SER A 331 14.44 0.82 -13.44
CA SER A 331 14.08 -0.40 -14.18
C SER A 331 12.59 -0.51 -14.45
N TRP A 332 11.72 -0.10 -13.53
CA TRP A 332 10.28 -0.07 -13.76
C TRP A 332 9.90 0.96 -14.83
N LEU A 333 10.49 2.16 -14.75
CA LEU A 333 10.27 3.23 -15.72
C LEU A 333 10.72 2.85 -17.13
N ASP A 334 11.89 2.20 -17.25
CA ASP A 334 12.42 1.78 -18.55
C ASP A 334 11.55 0.69 -19.19
N GLN A 335 11.06 -0.26 -18.38
CA GLN A 335 10.10 -1.26 -18.86
C GLN A 335 8.78 -0.62 -19.31
N ALA A 336 8.29 0.37 -18.56
CA ALA A 336 7.09 1.11 -18.90
C ALA A 336 7.26 1.90 -20.21
N ARG A 337 8.37 2.61 -20.39
CA ARG A 337 8.71 3.33 -21.63
C ARG A 337 8.82 2.38 -22.82
N ALA A 338 9.43 1.22 -22.62
CA ALA A 338 9.57 0.21 -23.68
C ALA A 338 8.21 -0.32 -24.15
N ALA A 339 7.23 -0.46 -23.26
CA ALA A 339 5.89 -0.94 -23.58
C ALA A 339 5.04 0.09 -24.36
N ALA A 340 5.42 1.35 -24.39
CA ALA A 340 4.75 2.43 -25.11
C ALA A 340 5.28 2.65 -26.54
N ARG A 341 6.32 1.91 -26.94
CA ARG A 341 6.93 1.96 -28.29
C ARG A 341 6.29 0.94 -29.21
#